data_be96ff8709adc17dae00fc82d57fdfca
#
_entry.id   be96ff8709adc17dae00fc82d57fdfca
#
_cell.length_a   1.000
_cell.length_b   1.000
_cell.length_c   1.000
_cell.angle_alpha   90.00
_cell.angle_beta   90.00
_cell.angle_gamma   90.00
#
_symmetry.space_group_name_H-M   'P 1'
#
loop_
_entity.id
_entity.type
_entity.pdbx_description
1 polymer ?
#
loop_
_entity_poly.entity_id
_entity_poly.type
_entity_poly.pdbx_seq_one_letter_code
_entity_poly.pdbx_strand_id
1 'polypeptide(L)'
;DQALRAGQGAVAEARLVRLSAAFGDRLYVELQRHGADSERCEADLVALAYRLGLPLVATNEPFFPKRDDYEAHDALIAIAEGAVIAEEKRRRLTPEHYFKTRAEMVALFSDLPEAVDNTVEIALRCHYRPVKRKPILPRFAGADADPAEADAAEVEALRQMAREGLARRLAAHGTAPGLTPEDYAERLEFELGVIVKMQFPG
;
A
#
# COMPACT_ATOMS: atom_id res chain seq x y z
N ASP A 1 12.81 17.93 -6.57
CA ASP A 1 12.03 19.03 -7.16
C ASP A 1 11.95 20.28 -6.32
N GLN A 2 11.33 20.27 -5.11
CA GLN A 2 11.13 21.49 -4.31
C GLN A 2 12.39 22.31 -4.08
N ALA A 3 13.51 21.65 -3.75
CA ALA A 3 14.78 22.34 -3.51
C ALA A 3 15.31 23.01 -4.78
N LEU A 4 15.21 22.35 -5.93
CA LEU A 4 15.63 22.92 -7.23
C LEU A 4 14.73 24.10 -7.63
N ARG A 5 13.42 23.95 -7.47
CA ARG A 5 12.45 25.05 -7.71
C ARG A 5 12.70 26.28 -6.84
N ALA A 6 13.24 26.07 -5.64
CA ALA A 6 13.62 27.12 -4.70
C ALA A 6 15.06 27.66 -4.94
N GLY A 7 15.77 27.22 -6.00
CA GLY A 7 17.14 27.61 -6.27
C GLY A 7 18.17 26.99 -5.29
N GLN A 8 17.80 25.96 -4.54
CA GLN A 8 18.60 25.33 -3.51
C GLN A 8 19.31 24.07 -4.04
N GLY A 9 20.12 24.19 -5.08
CA GLY A 9 20.80 23.07 -5.73
C GLY A 9 21.64 22.22 -4.78
N ALA A 10 22.39 22.85 -3.87
CA ALA A 10 23.18 22.12 -2.88
C ALA A 10 22.33 21.23 -1.95
N VAL A 11 21.12 21.67 -1.59
CA VAL A 11 20.20 20.88 -0.78
C VAL A 11 19.66 19.70 -1.57
N ALA A 12 19.35 19.90 -2.86
CA ALA A 12 18.92 18.84 -3.75
C ALA A 12 19.99 17.76 -3.89
N GLU A 13 21.24 18.17 -4.12
CA GLU A 13 22.38 17.27 -4.21
C GLU A 13 22.60 16.47 -2.92
N ALA A 14 22.65 17.13 -1.79
CA ALA A 14 22.82 16.46 -0.48
C ALA A 14 21.71 15.42 -0.22
N ARG A 15 20.47 15.70 -0.62
CA ARG A 15 19.37 14.75 -0.52
C ARG A 15 19.56 13.53 -1.41
N LEU A 16 19.95 13.72 -2.68
CA LEU A 16 20.20 12.62 -3.61
C LEU A 16 21.39 11.75 -3.16
N VAL A 17 22.48 12.36 -2.70
CA VAL A 17 23.65 11.64 -2.14
C VAL A 17 23.22 10.76 -0.96
N ARG A 18 22.40 11.30 -0.06
CA ARG A 18 21.90 10.55 1.09
C ARG A 18 20.97 9.39 0.67
N LEU A 19 20.10 9.61 -0.33
CA LEU A 19 19.24 8.56 -0.88
C LEU A 19 20.07 7.48 -1.59
N SER A 20 21.09 7.89 -2.38
CA SER A 20 21.99 6.95 -3.04
C SER A 20 22.74 6.07 -2.05
N ALA A 21 23.22 6.64 -0.94
CA ALA A 21 23.87 5.86 0.12
C ALA A 21 22.92 4.85 0.79
N ALA A 22 21.63 5.17 0.88
CA ALA A 22 20.63 4.30 1.49
C ALA A 22 20.10 3.21 0.55
N PHE A 23 19.88 3.52 -0.72
CA PHE A 23 19.23 2.63 -1.69
C PHE A 23 20.19 1.97 -2.69
N GLY A 24 21.39 2.50 -2.85
CA GLY A 24 22.40 1.98 -3.78
C GLY A 24 21.88 1.93 -5.22
N ASP A 25 22.00 0.77 -5.85
CA ASP A 25 21.58 0.51 -7.24
C ASP A 25 20.06 0.48 -7.46
N ARG A 26 19.27 0.66 -6.39
CA ARG A 26 17.80 0.71 -6.44
C ARG A 26 17.24 2.13 -6.52
N LEU A 27 18.11 3.15 -6.58
CA LEU A 27 17.69 4.53 -6.73
C LEU A 27 17.68 4.94 -8.19
N TYR A 28 16.54 5.47 -8.62
CA TYR A 28 16.34 6.10 -9.92
C TYR A 28 15.86 7.53 -9.72
N VAL A 29 16.24 8.43 -10.60
CA VAL A 29 15.72 9.80 -10.63
C VAL A 29 14.55 9.84 -11.60
N GLU A 30 13.37 10.08 -11.06
CA GLU A 30 12.12 10.07 -11.79
C GLU A 30 11.87 11.39 -12.51
N LEU A 31 11.47 11.31 -13.78
CA LEU A 31 11.08 12.42 -14.62
C LEU A 31 9.62 12.27 -15.04
N GLN A 32 8.87 13.37 -14.93
CA GLN A 32 7.45 13.43 -15.32
C GLN A 32 7.19 14.70 -16.12
N ARG A 33 6.51 14.57 -17.25
CA ARG A 33 6.19 15.69 -18.16
C ARG A 33 4.68 15.85 -18.28
N HIS A 34 4.13 16.69 -17.40
CA HIS A 34 2.69 17.03 -17.35
C HIS A 34 2.41 18.51 -17.65
N GLY A 35 3.35 19.21 -18.26
CA GLY A 35 3.29 20.63 -18.59
C GLY A 35 4.37 21.46 -17.90
N ALA A 36 4.44 22.74 -18.26
CA ALA A 36 5.56 23.63 -17.94
C ALA A 36 5.98 23.67 -16.46
N ASP A 37 5.05 23.51 -15.52
CA ASP A 37 5.38 23.55 -14.09
C ASP A 37 6.11 22.28 -13.63
N SER A 38 5.83 21.11 -14.20
CA SER A 38 6.56 19.87 -13.88
C SER A 38 7.97 19.89 -14.48
N GLU A 39 8.15 20.54 -15.60
CA GLU A 39 9.39 20.55 -16.38
C GLU A 39 10.34 21.67 -15.97
N ARG A 40 9.90 22.64 -15.14
CA ARG A 40 10.68 23.84 -14.79
C ARG A 40 12.09 23.59 -14.26
N CYS A 41 12.32 22.48 -13.56
CA CYS A 41 13.62 22.13 -13.00
C CYS A 41 14.18 20.81 -13.58
N GLU A 42 13.59 20.30 -14.67
CA GLU A 42 13.99 19.02 -15.25
C GLU A 42 15.45 19.03 -15.71
N ALA A 43 15.88 20.08 -16.42
CA ALA A 43 17.26 20.19 -16.89
C ALA A 43 18.28 20.14 -15.73
N ASP A 44 18.00 20.85 -14.64
CA ASP A 44 18.87 20.85 -13.46
C ASP A 44 18.86 19.47 -12.76
N LEU A 45 17.72 18.79 -12.72
CA LEU A 45 17.58 17.47 -12.15
C LEU A 45 18.33 16.41 -12.97
N VAL A 46 18.22 16.46 -14.29
CA VAL A 46 18.95 15.59 -15.23
C VAL A 46 20.46 15.80 -15.08
N ALA A 47 20.92 17.06 -15.11
CA ALA A 47 22.33 17.39 -14.92
C ALA A 47 22.86 16.88 -13.56
N LEU A 48 22.07 17.00 -12.52
CA LEU A 48 22.42 16.51 -11.18
C LEU A 48 22.46 14.97 -11.14
N ALA A 49 21.51 14.29 -11.75
CA ALA A 49 21.49 12.84 -11.84
C ALA A 49 22.74 12.30 -12.56
N TYR A 50 23.08 12.85 -13.72
CA TYR A 50 24.26 12.44 -14.46
C TYR A 50 25.57 12.70 -13.69
N ARG A 51 25.68 13.86 -13.03
CA ARG A 51 26.85 14.17 -12.20
C ARG A 51 27.06 13.19 -11.05
N LEU A 52 25.97 12.68 -10.48
CA LEU A 52 25.98 11.70 -9.39
C LEU A 52 25.98 10.24 -9.88
N GLY A 53 25.98 10.00 -11.20
CA GLY A 53 25.91 8.65 -11.77
C GLY A 53 24.60 7.92 -11.45
N LEU A 54 23.49 8.65 -11.27
CA LEU A 54 22.18 8.08 -10.98
C LEU A 54 21.37 7.86 -12.26
N PRO A 55 20.75 6.70 -12.45
CA PRO A 55 19.91 6.43 -13.60
C PRO A 55 18.62 7.24 -13.57
N LEU A 56 18.15 7.65 -14.74
CA LEU A 56 16.86 8.31 -14.93
C LEU A 56 15.76 7.28 -15.17
N VAL A 57 14.52 7.61 -14.85
CA VAL A 57 13.34 6.84 -15.25
C VAL A 57 12.21 7.78 -15.65
N ALA A 58 11.63 7.54 -16.83
CA ALA A 58 10.47 8.26 -17.33
C ALA A 58 9.20 7.62 -16.79
N THR A 59 8.38 8.39 -16.10
CA THR A 59 7.08 7.91 -15.61
C THR A 59 5.95 8.82 -16.04
N ASN A 60 4.75 8.31 -15.91
CA ASN A 60 3.53 9.08 -16.05
C ASN A 60 2.68 8.80 -14.81
N GLU A 61 2.04 9.81 -14.26
CA GLU A 61 1.10 9.68 -13.15
C GLU A 61 -0.33 9.81 -13.69
N PRO A 62 -0.92 8.72 -14.24
CA PRO A 62 -2.23 8.78 -14.85
C PRO A 62 -3.34 8.77 -13.79
N PHE A 63 -4.26 9.72 -13.91
CA PHE A 63 -5.46 9.81 -13.08
C PHE A 63 -6.74 9.48 -13.84
N PHE A 64 -6.69 9.50 -15.16
CA PHE A 64 -7.83 9.18 -16.04
C PHE A 64 -7.37 8.47 -17.32
N PRO A 65 -8.26 7.68 -17.96
CA PRO A 65 -7.89 6.84 -19.09
C PRO A 65 -7.51 7.59 -20.36
N LYS A 66 -8.25 8.67 -20.69
CA LYS A 66 -8.08 9.43 -21.92
C LYS A 66 -7.97 10.91 -21.63
N ARG A 67 -7.30 11.64 -22.52
CA ARG A 67 -7.12 13.08 -22.39
C ARG A 67 -8.45 13.85 -22.29
N ASP A 68 -9.47 13.38 -23.00
CA ASP A 68 -10.81 14.00 -23.00
C ASP A 68 -11.56 13.82 -21.66
N ASP A 69 -11.13 12.90 -20.82
CA ASP A 69 -11.73 12.67 -19.49
C ASP A 69 -11.27 13.70 -18.45
N TYR A 70 -10.38 14.63 -18.81
CA TYR A 70 -9.82 15.63 -17.91
C TYR A 70 -10.88 16.48 -17.19
N GLU A 71 -11.87 17.01 -17.92
CA GLU A 71 -12.90 17.86 -17.32
C GLU A 71 -13.78 17.11 -16.32
N ALA A 72 -14.11 15.84 -16.63
CA ALA A 72 -14.87 14.98 -15.73
C ALA A 72 -14.07 14.70 -14.44
N HIS A 73 -12.77 14.43 -14.58
CA HIS A 73 -11.90 14.20 -13.44
C HIS A 73 -11.68 15.48 -12.61
N ASP A 74 -11.56 16.64 -13.25
CA ASP A 74 -11.46 17.93 -12.57
C ASP A 74 -12.71 18.24 -11.73
N ALA A 75 -13.90 17.87 -12.24
CA ALA A 75 -15.14 17.94 -11.47
C ALA A 75 -15.13 17.01 -10.24
N LEU A 76 -14.58 15.80 -10.37
CA LEU A 76 -14.44 14.87 -9.24
C LEU A 76 -13.50 15.43 -8.15
N ILE A 77 -12.40 16.07 -8.54
CA ILE A 77 -11.51 16.75 -7.57
C ILE A 77 -12.29 17.85 -6.83
N ALA A 78 -13.04 18.70 -7.56
CA ALA A 78 -13.83 19.75 -6.94
C ALA A 78 -14.85 19.21 -5.94
N ILE A 79 -15.56 18.13 -6.28
CA ILE A 79 -16.50 17.45 -5.38
C ILE A 79 -15.78 16.93 -4.13
N ALA A 80 -14.64 16.26 -4.30
CA ALA A 80 -13.88 15.67 -3.19
C ALA A 80 -13.34 16.73 -2.21
N GLU A 81 -13.03 17.93 -2.72
CA GLU A 81 -12.50 19.02 -1.90
C GLU A 81 -13.61 19.98 -1.41
N GLY A 82 -14.86 19.75 -1.77
CA GLY A 82 -15.96 20.66 -1.44
C GLY A 82 -15.86 22.03 -2.12
N ALA A 83 -15.14 22.10 -3.25
CA ALA A 83 -14.89 23.31 -4.02
C ALA A 83 -15.85 23.42 -5.21
N VAL A 84 -15.94 24.61 -5.80
CA VAL A 84 -16.69 24.85 -7.04
C VAL A 84 -15.74 24.90 -8.23
N ILE A 85 -16.14 24.32 -9.36
CA ILE A 85 -15.30 24.27 -10.58
C ILE A 85 -14.81 25.66 -11.00
N ALA A 86 -15.62 26.70 -10.80
CA ALA A 86 -15.30 28.09 -11.15
C ALA A 86 -14.24 28.74 -10.24
N GLU A 87 -13.89 28.12 -9.11
CA GLU A 87 -12.85 28.65 -8.23
C GLU A 87 -11.47 28.57 -8.88
N GLU A 88 -10.76 29.70 -8.92
CA GLU A 88 -9.41 29.76 -9.52
C GLU A 88 -8.34 29.09 -8.63
N LYS A 89 -8.45 29.25 -7.31
CA LYS A 89 -7.48 28.75 -6.32
C LYS A 89 -7.91 27.41 -5.75
N ARG A 90 -7.89 26.37 -6.55
CA ARG A 90 -8.14 24.99 -6.12
C ARG A 90 -7.12 24.06 -6.73
N ARG A 91 -7.01 22.85 -6.21
CA ARG A 91 -6.18 21.80 -6.82
C ARG A 91 -6.70 21.48 -8.21
N ARG A 92 -5.78 21.45 -9.16
CA ARG A 92 -6.04 21.03 -10.54
C ARG A 92 -4.90 20.15 -11.03
N LEU A 93 -5.22 19.19 -11.87
CA LEU A 93 -4.26 18.48 -12.70
C LEU A 93 -4.15 19.18 -14.06
N THR A 94 -3.40 18.61 -14.98
CA THR A 94 -3.36 19.01 -16.37
C THR A 94 -3.98 17.91 -17.23
N PRO A 95 -4.42 18.21 -18.47
CA PRO A 95 -4.88 17.19 -19.41
C PRO A 95 -3.83 16.11 -19.73
N GLU A 96 -2.55 16.35 -19.36
CA GLU A 96 -1.45 15.42 -19.58
C GLU A 96 -1.39 14.28 -18.57
N HIS A 97 -2.23 14.25 -17.55
CA HIS A 97 -2.33 13.16 -16.59
C HIS A 97 -3.26 12.03 -17.06
N TYR A 98 -3.38 11.84 -18.37
CA TYR A 98 -4.07 10.66 -18.91
C TYR A 98 -3.12 9.47 -19.06
N PHE A 99 -3.69 8.26 -19.19
CA PHE A 99 -2.91 7.05 -19.37
C PHE A 99 -2.30 7.00 -20.79
N LYS A 100 -1.05 7.46 -20.92
CA LYS A 100 -0.33 7.49 -22.18
C LYS A 100 0.04 6.09 -22.67
N THR A 101 -0.04 5.88 -23.95
CA THR A 101 0.47 4.68 -24.64
C THR A 101 2.00 4.64 -24.62
N ARG A 102 2.57 3.45 -24.85
CA ARG A 102 4.02 3.31 -25.02
C ARG A 102 4.58 4.26 -26.09
N ALA A 103 3.90 4.38 -27.23
CA ALA A 103 4.35 5.23 -28.33
C ALA A 103 4.39 6.71 -27.91
N GLU A 104 3.40 7.18 -27.19
CA GLU A 104 3.34 8.53 -26.67
C GLU A 104 4.45 8.79 -25.64
N MET A 105 4.73 7.85 -24.74
CA MET A 105 5.82 7.97 -23.77
C MET A 105 7.19 7.99 -24.46
N VAL A 106 7.44 7.13 -25.45
CA VAL A 106 8.67 7.15 -26.24
C VAL A 106 8.85 8.46 -26.99
N ALA A 107 7.78 9.00 -27.58
CA ALA A 107 7.82 10.29 -28.26
C ALA A 107 8.06 11.45 -27.29
N LEU A 108 7.41 11.43 -26.11
CA LEU A 108 7.52 12.46 -25.09
C LEU A 108 8.95 12.58 -24.50
N PHE A 109 9.67 11.46 -24.37
CA PHE A 109 11.02 11.38 -23.84
C PHE A 109 12.06 11.01 -24.91
N SER A 110 11.81 11.40 -26.19
CA SER A 110 12.72 11.07 -27.31
C SER A 110 14.13 11.69 -27.16
N ASP A 111 14.28 12.71 -26.35
CA ASP A 111 15.53 13.35 -25.96
C ASP A 111 16.28 12.64 -24.81
N LEU A 112 15.60 11.76 -24.08
CA LEU A 112 16.14 10.98 -22.95
C LEU A 112 15.72 9.49 -23.07
N PRO A 113 16.13 8.79 -24.14
CA PRO A 113 15.66 7.42 -24.41
C PRO A 113 16.02 6.44 -23.30
N GLU A 114 17.14 6.62 -22.61
CA GLU A 114 17.57 5.80 -21.47
C GLU A 114 16.61 5.85 -20.31
N ALA A 115 15.89 6.98 -20.11
CA ALA A 115 14.87 7.09 -19.07
C ALA A 115 13.65 6.21 -19.36
N VAL A 116 13.33 6.00 -20.64
CA VAL A 116 12.29 5.06 -21.08
C VAL A 116 12.78 3.62 -20.97
N ASP A 117 13.99 3.33 -21.40
CA ASP A 117 14.58 1.97 -21.37
C ASP A 117 14.68 1.45 -19.93
N ASN A 118 15.03 2.30 -18.97
CA ASN A 118 15.10 1.96 -17.55
C ASN A 118 13.75 1.52 -16.96
N THR A 119 12.61 1.84 -17.58
CA THR A 119 11.31 1.31 -17.14
C THR A 119 11.24 -0.22 -17.32
N VAL A 120 11.88 -0.74 -18.37
CA VAL A 120 11.96 -2.20 -18.63
C VAL A 120 12.89 -2.87 -17.62
N GLU A 121 14.04 -2.24 -17.32
CA GLU A 121 14.96 -2.73 -16.29
C GLU A 121 14.27 -2.85 -14.92
N ILE A 122 13.53 -1.83 -14.53
CA ILE A 122 12.76 -1.85 -13.26
C ILE A 122 11.71 -2.95 -13.29
N ALA A 123 10.99 -3.12 -14.40
CA ALA A 123 9.98 -4.16 -14.53
C ALA A 123 10.59 -5.57 -14.41
N LEU A 124 11.76 -5.80 -15.01
CA LEU A 124 12.49 -7.07 -14.90
C LEU A 124 12.99 -7.34 -13.47
N ARG A 125 13.43 -6.31 -12.76
CA ARG A 125 13.86 -6.40 -11.35
C ARG A 125 12.69 -6.64 -10.39
N CYS A 126 11.50 -6.14 -10.72
CA CYS A 126 10.29 -6.23 -9.91
C CYS A 126 9.37 -7.41 -10.30
N HIS A 127 9.94 -8.56 -10.71
CA HIS A 127 9.19 -9.71 -11.21
C HIS A 127 8.69 -10.68 -10.12
N TYR A 128 8.90 -10.38 -8.85
CA TYR A 128 8.44 -11.22 -7.75
C TYR A 128 6.91 -11.39 -7.78
N ARG A 129 6.47 -12.64 -7.73
CA ARG A 129 5.05 -12.98 -7.59
C ARG A 129 4.82 -13.65 -6.23
N PRO A 130 3.87 -13.16 -5.42
CA PRO A 130 3.50 -13.82 -4.18
C PRO A 130 3.00 -15.24 -4.45
N VAL A 131 3.55 -16.22 -3.74
CA VAL A 131 3.06 -17.59 -3.77
C VAL A 131 1.97 -17.73 -2.72
N LYS A 132 0.79 -18.21 -3.14
CA LYS A 132 -0.32 -18.47 -2.22
C LYS A 132 0.10 -19.54 -1.20
N ARG A 133 0.02 -19.19 0.07
CA ARG A 133 0.28 -20.08 1.20
C ARG A 133 -0.99 -20.26 2.02
N LYS A 134 -1.07 -21.35 2.76
CA LYS A 134 -2.10 -21.50 3.79
C LYS A 134 -1.92 -20.41 4.85
N PRO A 135 -2.99 -19.91 5.45
CA PRO A 135 -2.90 -18.98 6.58
C PRO A 135 -2.00 -19.56 7.66
N ILE A 136 -1.08 -18.75 8.17
CA ILE A 136 -0.24 -19.09 9.32
C ILE A 136 -0.92 -18.46 10.53
N LEU A 137 -1.61 -19.28 11.31
CA LEU A 137 -2.17 -18.86 12.59
C LEU A 137 -1.15 -19.20 13.68
N PRO A 138 -0.91 -18.31 14.66
CA PRO A 138 -0.11 -18.64 15.83
C PRO A 138 -0.75 -19.82 16.56
N ARG A 139 0.06 -20.80 16.95
CA ARG A 139 -0.41 -21.94 17.73
C ARG A 139 -0.29 -21.64 19.22
N PHE A 140 -1.37 -21.88 19.96
CA PHE A 140 -1.37 -21.74 21.42
C PHE A 140 -0.44 -22.75 22.11
N ALA A 141 -0.34 -23.97 21.56
CA ALA A 141 0.51 -25.04 22.08
C ALA A 141 2.02 -24.85 21.79
N GLY A 142 2.44 -23.77 21.09
CA GLY A 142 3.84 -23.52 20.71
C GLY A 142 4.22 -24.11 19.35
N ALA A 143 5.36 -23.63 18.82
CA ALA A 143 5.82 -23.96 17.47
C ALA A 143 6.37 -25.39 17.31
N ASP A 144 6.81 -26.01 18.41
CA ASP A 144 7.56 -27.28 18.40
C ASP A 144 6.69 -28.51 18.70
N ALA A 145 5.37 -28.33 18.93
CA ALA A 145 4.46 -29.43 19.22
C ALA A 145 4.09 -30.21 17.95
N ASP A 146 3.89 -31.55 18.09
CA ASP A 146 3.32 -32.34 17.01
C ASP A 146 1.97 -31.76 16.56
N PRO A 147 1.75 -31.52 15.27
CA PRO A 147 0.53 -30.85 14.79
C PRO A 147 -0.78 -31.49 15.25
N ALA A 148 -0.87 -32.82 15.29
CA ALA A 148 -2.10 -33.53 15.68
C ALA A 148 -2.34 -33.43 17.20
N GLU A 149 -1.29 -33.56 18.01
CA GLU A 149 -1.35 -33.41 19.46
C GLU A 149 -1.64 -31.94 19.84
N ALA A 150 -1.04 -30.96 19.12
CA ALA A 150 -1.27 -29.55 19.33
C ALA A 150 -2.73 -29.16 19.05
N ASP A 151 -3.32 -29.64 17.97
CA ASP A 151 -4.72 -29.34 17.62
C ASP A 151 -5.68 -29.86 18.70
N ALA A 152 -5.44 -31.06 19.23
CA ALA A 152 -6.26 -31.62 20.32
C ALA A 152 -6.08 -30.84 21.63
N ALA A 153 -4.85 -30.47 21.97
CA ALA A 153 -4.55 -29.67 23.16
C ALA A 153 -5.15 -28.27 23.09
N GLU A 154 -5.13 -27.62 21.93
CA GLU A 154 -5.75 -26.32 21.70
C GLU A 154 -7.26 -26.35 21.86
N VAL A 155 -7.93 -27.40 21.33
CA VAL A 155 -9.37 -27.60 21.53
C VAL A 155 -9.73 -27.74 22.99
N GLU A 156 -8.96 -28.55 23.73
CA GLU A 156 -9.23 -28.78 25.17
C GLU A 156 -8.95 -27.51 25.98
N ALA A 157 -7.85 -26.80 25.70
CA ALA A 157 -7.54 -25.54 26.36
C ALA A 157 -8.64 -24.47 26.10
N LEU A 158 -9.10 -24.34 24.86
CA LEU A 158 -10.20 -23.46 24.52
C LEU A 158 -11.46 -23.77 25.34
N ARG A 159 -11.85 -25.04 25.40
CA ARG A 159 -13.04 -25.49 26.15
C ARG A 159 -12.91 -25.21 27.63
N GLN A 160 -11.78 -25.55 28.22
CA GLN A 160 -11.51 -25.34 29.64
C GLN A 160 -11.56 -23.84 29.97
N MET A 161 -10.80 -23.02 29.25
CA MET A 161 -10.74 -21.56 29.50
C MET A 161 -12.11 -20.90 29.33
N ALA A 162 -12.89 -21.32 28.34
CA ALA A 162 -14.21 -20.78 28.09
C ALA A 162 -15.21 -21.13 29.22
N ARG A 163 -15.21 -22.39 29.69
CA ARG A 163 -16.06 -22.82 30.82
C ARG A 163 -15.67 -22.11 32.11
N GLU A 164 -14.39 -22.01 32.43
CA GLU A 164 -13.90 -21.26 33.58
C GLU A 164 -14.26 -19.77 33.48
N GLY A 165 -14.14 -19.19 32.27
CA GLY A 165 -14.50 -17.82 31.99
C GLY A 165 -16.00 -17.56 32.19
N LEU A 166 -16.87 -18.47 31.73
CA LEU A 166 -18.30 -18.41 31.94
C LEU A 166 -18.64 -18.51 33.45
N ALA A 167 -18.06 -19.48 34.16
CA ALA A 167 -18.31 -19.63 35.61
C ALA A 167 -17.93 -18.36 36.38
N ARG A 168 -16.77 -17.76 36.10
CA ARG A 168 -16.38 -16.48 36.72
C ARG A 168 -17.34 -15.35 36.43
N ARG A 169 -17.83 -15.23 35.20
CA ARG A 169 -18.78 -14.17 34.79
C ARG A 169 -20.15 -14.36 35.45
N LEU A 170 -20.66 -15.58 35.47
CA LEU A 170 -21.95 -15.87 36.15
C LEU A 170 -21.88 -15.63 37.66
N ALA A 171 -20.76 -15.97 38.30
CA ALA A 171 -20.54 -15.68 39.72
C ALA A 171 -20.51 -14.17 40.02
N ALA A 172 -19.94 -13.37 39.10
CA ALA A 172 -19.80 -11.93 39.30
C ALA A 172 -21.07 -11.13 38.94
N HIS A 173 -21.81 -11.56 37.94
CA HIS A 173 -22.90 -10.77 37.33
C HIS A 173 -24.28 -11.46 37.36
N GLY A 174 -24.33 -12.74 37.68
CA GLY A 174 -25.57 -13.54 37.58
C GLY A 174 -26.00 -13.80 36.14
N THR A 175 -27.23 -14.25 35.98
CA THR A 175 -27.89 -14.51 34.69
C THR A 175 -28.78 -13.34 34.28
N ALA A 176 -29.04 -13.21 32.98
CA ALA A 176 -30.08 -12.28 32.51
C ALA A 176 -31.49 -12.76 32.93
N PRO A 177 -32.48 -11.85 33.05
CA PRO A 177 -33.85 -12.23 33.41
C PRO A 177 -34.40 -13.30 32.47
N GLY A 178 -34.90 -14.38 33.08
CA GLY A 178 -35.53 -15.49 32.37
C GLY A 178 -34.57 -16.56 31.82
N LEU A 179 -33.24 -16.42 32.06
CA LEU A 179 -32.25 -17.42 31.71
C LEU A 179 -31.64 -18.10 32.93
N THR A 180 -31.31 -19.36 32.80
CA THR A 180 -30.61 -20.17 33.81
C THR A 180 -29.13 -20.35 33.50
N PRO A 181 -28.29 -20.73 34.44
CA PRO A 181 -26.90 -21.08 34.17
C PRO A 181 -26.73 -22.18 33.12
N GLU A 182 -27.70 -23.11 33.08
CA GLU A 182 -27.76 -24.21 32.11
C GLU A 182 -27.93 -23.69 30.67
N ASP A 183 -28.78 -22.68 30.48
CA ASP A 183 -28.97 -22.05 29.16
C ASP A 183 -27.65 -21.45 28.63
N TYR A 184 -26.87 -20.84 29.52
CA TYR A 184 -25.55 -20.31 29.17
C TYR A 184 -24.55 -21.41 28.85
N ALA A 185 -24.56 -22.52 29.60
CA ALA A 185 -23.68 -23.64 29.37
C ALA A 185 -23.99 -24.35 28.03
N GLU A 186 -25.27 -24.56 27.73
CA GLU A 186 -25.71 -25.12 26.44
C GLU A 186 -25.30 -24.23 25.27
N ARG A 187 -25.52 -22.92 25.40
CA ARG A 187 -25.10 -21.97 24.37
C ARG A 187 -23.59 -21.96 24.19
N LEU A 188 -22.81 -21.99 25.27
CA LEU A 188 -21.35 -22.07 25.19
C LEU A 188 -20.87 -23.31 24.44
N GLU A 189 -21.41 -24.48 24.74
CA GLU A 189 -21.03 -25.72 24.07
C GLU A 189 -21.37 -25.67 22.56
N PHE A 190 -22.50 -25.07 22.21
CA PHE A 190 -22.85 -24.86 20.81
C PHE A 190 -21.81 -23.99 20.09
N GLU A 191 -21.45 -22.84 20.66
CA GLU A 191 -20.46 -21.93 20.06
C GLU A 191 -19.07 -22.59 19.95
N LEU A 192 -18.64 -23.27 20.99
CA LEU A 192 -17.37 -24.04 20.98
C LEU A 192 -17.37 -25.12 19.89
N GLY A 193 -18.52 -25.79 19.73
CA GLY A 193 -18.69 -26.79 18.66
C GLY A 193 -18.53 -26.21 17.27
N VAL A 194 -19.04 -25.00 17.04
CA VAL A 194 -18.88 -24.27 15.76
C VAL A 194 -17.41 -23.92 15.53
N ILE A 195 -16.72 -23.35 16.52
CA ILE A 195 -15.30 -22.96 16.41
C ILE A 195 -14.42 -24.18 16.10
N VAL A 196 -14.62 -25.27 16.81
CA VAL A 196 -13.88 -26.52 16.62
C VAL A 196 -14.16 -27.12 15.23
N LYS A 197 -15.43 -27.13 14.80
CA LYS A 197 -15.80 -27.62 13.45
C LYS A 197 -15.18 -26.80 12.33
N MET A 198 -15.00 -25.50 12.54
CA MET A 198 -14.33 -24.60 11.60
C MET A 198 -12.79 -24.70 11.63
N GLN A 199 -12.24 -25.49 12.56
CA GLN A 199 -10.77 -25.68 12.73
C GLN A 199 -10.01 -24.40 13.12
N PHE A 200 -10.60 -23.57 14.00
CA PHE A 200 -9.99 -22.35 14.54
C PHE A 200 -9.96 -22.35 16.08
N PRO A 201 -9.45 -23.39 16.77
CA PRO A 201 -9.46 -23.44 18.24
C PRO A 201 -8.39 -22.56 18.89
N GLY A 202 -7.32 -22.17 18.12
CA GLY A 202 -6.16 -21.41 18.60
C GLY A 202 -6.12 -19.95 18.17
#